data_9c278182bddf495a82546b5caa3364b1
#
_entry.id   9c278182bddf495a82546b5caa3364b1
#
_cell.length_a   1.000
_cell.length_b   1.000
_cell.length_c   1.000
_cell.angle_alpha   90.00
_cell.angle_beta   90.00
_cell.angle_gamma   90.00
#
_symmetry.space_group_name_H-M   'P 1'
#
loop_
_entity.id
_entity.type
_entity.pdbx_description
1 polymer ?
#
loop_
_entity_poly.entity_id
_entity_poly.type
_entity_poly.pdbx_seq_one_letter_code
_entity_poly.pdbx_strand_id
1 'polypeptide(L)'
;MSDSNKKQRNSSQSFLKGAFILTLSMIAVKLCGLAQKVLLTNLYGTLGGSYAEFGTALFSNAYELYVPLFTLATVGFPIAVSRLVSESYAKERYKDINQIYKVSKPFFIIMGVICFLLMAAGSFFYIQYINSPYSLPAMLVLAPTIFFGCLVSVYRGYYEGLRNMAPTAVSEVIEAFSKIAIGVVLSYIVVNMGVNQITSTGTLFGLTFDSADEAYRTLVSISVAASIFGITMGSVIAFLYLRIRFAVKKGDIPEDYYLRSVEAISKRETFRKMCKTALPVGIGALVMSISSTIDATIIQNLMYNMAVTQPQALLAEFNNVLDSEITSEKITIHTCIWGYYSASITLSSLVVAVTQVFGTSAMPNVTNAYTRGNKEDLKESIETVLRLTTMFAFPCAIGLAVLATPVLSLVYSGNPNISQFGGEVLQVLGVSVIFMGTITPICSMLQGVGRFKTTMYIYIFGTFAKIIVSYLFARNVHINIVGAAIGSLVSNFLMCVVAMFLLIKNTRIMPDFVATVIKPMIGALVCGGCAYVCSYIINLHVLISIVISAIFYVLVLLILHTFTRNEILMLPKGEKFAKILEKLHLIG
;
A
#
# COMPACT_ATOMS: atom_id res chain seq x y z
N MET A 1 40.97 -22.01 2.46
CA MET A 1 39.53 -22.07 2.85
C MET A 1 39.01 -20.88 3.66
N SER A 2 39.87 -19.97 4.18
CA SER A 2 39.43 -18.83 5.03
C SER A 2 38.94 -17.58 4.29
N ASP A 3 39.45 -17.27 3.10
CA ASP A 3 39.13 -16.03 2.38
C ASP A 3 37.81 -16.09 1.59
N SER A 4 37.44 -17.26 1.07
CA SER A 4 36.17 -17.46 0.41
C SER A 4 34.97 -17.36 1.39
N ASN A 5 35.12 -17.90 2.60
CA ASN A 5 34.12 -17.82 3.67
C ASN A 5 33.97 -16.38 4.22
N LYS A 6 35.07 -15.63 4.31
CA LYS A 6 35.02 -14.21 4.72
C LYS A 6 34.37 -13.31 3.67
N LYS A 7 34.66 -13.54 2.38
CA LYS A 7 34.00 -12.81 1.25
C LYS A 7 32.51 -13.14 1.18
N GLN A 8 32.11 -14.40 1.38
CA GLN A 8 30.70 -14.82 1.37
C GLN A 8 29.93 -14.26 2.57
N ARG A 9 30.54 -14.23 3.75
CA ARG A 9 29.96 -13.66 4.99
C ARG A 9 29.81 -12.14 4.89
N ASN A 10 30.78 -11.43 4.32
CA ASN A 10 30.71 -9.98 4.08
C ASN A 10 29.68 -9.62 3.00
N SER A 11 29.50 -10.44 1.95
CA SER A 11 28.51 -10.21 0.92
C SER A 11 27.07 -10.46 1.41
N SER A 12 26.85 -11.45 2.27
CA SER A 12 25.54 -11.74 2.88
C SER A 12 25.16 -10.67 3.91
N GLN A 13 26.10 -10.19 4.73
CA GLN A 13 25.87 -9.08 5.66
C GLN A 13 25.57 -7.75 4.94
N SER A 14 26.24 -7.48 3.83
CA SER A 14 25.96 -6.31 2.99
C SER A 14 24.57 -6.37 2.35
N PHE A 15 24.13 -7.54 1.90
CA PHE A 15 22.80 -7.75 1.33
C PHE A 15 21.69 -7.58 2.38
N LEU A 16 21.84 -8.18 3.57
CA LEU A 16 20.88 -8.04 4.68
C LEU A 16 20.75 -6.58 5.14
N LYS A 17 21.88 -5.86 5.21
CA LYS A 17 21.88 -4.44 5.55
C LYS A 17 21.15 -3.62 4.47
N GLY A 18 21.35 -3.92 3.20
CA GLY A 18 20.66 -3.27 2.08
C GLY A 18 19.16 -3.54 2.10
N ALA A 19 18.74 -4.78 2.33
CA ALA A 19 17.33 -5.16 2.45
C ALA A 19 16.66 -4.46 3.65
N PHE A 20 17.34 -4.36 4.79
CA PHE A 20 16.84 -3.63 5.96
C PHE A 20 16.63 -2.14 5.68
N ILE A 21 17.58 -1.48 5.00
CA ILE A 21 17.46 -0.07 4.61
C ILE A 21 16.26 0.14 3.68
N LEU A 22 16.07 -0.74 2.70
CA LEU A 22 14.93 -0.67 1.78
C LEU A 22 13.59 -0.88 2.51
N THR A 23 13.53 -1.85 3.44
CA THR A 23 12.35 -2.07 4.28
C THR A 23 12.00 -0.84 5.11
N LEU A 24 13.00 -0.22 5.73
CA LEU A 24 12.80 1.00 6.53
C LEU A 24 12.32 2.17 5.66
N SER A 25 12.86 2.32 4.44
CA SER A 25 12.37 3.34 3.50
C SER A 25 10.93 3.10 3.09
N MET A 26 10.52 1.86 2.83
CA MET A 26 9.13 1.52 2.49
C MET A 26 8.15 1.87 3.62
N ILE A 27 8.51 1.60 4.87
CA ILE A 27 7.70 1.99 6.04
C ILE A 27 7.60 3.52 6.13
N ALA A 28 8.72 4.23 6.02
CA ALA A 28 8.73 5.70 6.03
C ALA A 28 7.86 6.29 4.93
N VAL A 29 7.92 5.76 3.70
CA VAL A 29 7.08 6.19 2.56
C VAL A 29 5.58 6.00 2.86
N LYS A 30 5.21 4.88 3.49
CA LYS A 30 3.80 4.62 3.88
C LYS A 30 3.31 5.58 4.96
N LEU A 31 4.13 5.83 5.97
CA LEU A 31 3.83 6.82 7.02
C LEU A 31 3.72 8.24 6.44
N CYS A 32 4.61 8.62 5.54
CA CYS A 32 4.52 9.88 4.81
C CYS A 32 3.21 9.98 3.99
N GLY A 33 2.81 8.89 3.33
CA GLY A 33 1.55 8.86 2.59
C GLY A 33 0.32 9.05 3.48
N LEU A 34 0.30 8.42 4.65
CA LEU A 34 -0.75 8.63 5.65
C LEU A 34 -0.74 10.08 6.15
N ALA A 35 0.42 10.59 6.56
CA ALA A 35 0.55 11.97 7.08
C ALA A 35 0.04 12.99 6.06
N GLN A 36 0.41 12.85 4.78
CA GLN A 36 -0.10 13.72 3.72
C GLN A 36 -1.63 13.67 3.65
N LYS A 37 -2.23 12.47 3.62
CA LYS A 37 -3.68 12.31 3.51
C LYS A 37 -4.42 12.91 4.71
N VAL A 38 -3.90 12.67 5.92
CA VAL A 38 -4.47 13.23 7.16
C VAL A 38 -4.41 14.76 7.18
N LEU A 39 -3.25 15.33 6.85
CA LEU A 39 -3.07 16.79 6.82
C LEU A 39 -4.03 17.45 5.82
N LEU A 40 -4.20 16.85 4.64
CA LEU A 40 -5.11 17.37 3.61
C LEU A 40 -6.57 17.25 4.03
N THR A 41 -6.99 16.10 4.56
CA THR A 41 -8.37 15.89 5.01
C THR A 41 -8.72 16.88 6.13
N ASN A 42 -7.81 17.10 7.09
CA ASN A 42 -8.02 18.07 8.15
C ASN A 42 -8.01 19.51 7.61
N LEU A 43 -7.20 19.82 6.60
CA LEU A 43 -7.23 21.13 5.93
C LEU A 43 -8.60 21.39 5.26
N TYR A 44 -9.15 20.40 4.55
CA TYR A 44 -10.47 20.54 3.93
C TYR A 44 -11.59 20.62 4.97
N GLY A 45 -11.43 19.97 6.12
CA GLY A 45 -12.36 20.07 7.24
C GLY A 45 -12.49 21.48 7.84
N THR A 46 -11.47 22.33 7.68
CA THR A 46 -11.55 23.74 8.11
C THR A 46 -12.54 24.57 7.30
N LEU A 47 -12.94 24.07 6.12
CA LEU A 47 -13.92 24.71 5.27
C LEU A 47 -15.37 24.45 5.75
N GLY A 48 -15.57 23.51 6.69
CA GLY A 48 -16.89 23.09 7.17
C GLY A 48 -17.58 22.11 6.21
N GLY A 49 -18.86 21.83 6.45
CA GLY A 49 -19.67 20.93 5.61
C GLY A 49 -19.02 19.55 5.39
N SER A 50 -19.21 19.01 4.19
CA SER A 50 -18.71 17.70 3.74
C SER A 50 -17.44 17.79 2.87
N TYR A 51 -16.72 18.89 2.93
CA TYR A 51 -15.54 19.10 2.05
C TYR A 51 -14.34 18.22 2.40
N ALA A 52 -14.24 17.75 3.64
CA ALA A 52 -13.16 16.85 4.06
C ALA A 52 -13.27 15.47 3.39
N GLU A 53 -14.43 14.84 3.49
CA GLU A 53 -14.74 13.58 2.84
C GLU A 53 -14.73 13.70 1.32
N PHE A 54 -15.27 14.80 0.79
CA PHE A 54 -15.25 15.10 -0.63
C PHE A 54 -13.81 15.18 -1.17
N GLY A 55 -12.95 15.98 -0.57
CA GLY A 55 -11.54 16.09 -0.96
C GLY A 55 -10.77 14.78 -0.83
N THR A 56 -11.05 14.00 0.23
CA THR A 56 -10.46 12.67 0.44
C THR A 56 -10.87 11.69 -0.67
N ALA A 57 -12.12 11.78 -1.13
CA ALA A 57 -12.61 10.97 -2.24
C ALA A 57 -11.97 11.36 -3.58
N LEU A 58 -11.88 12.67 -3.89
CA LEU A 58 -11.25 13.14 -5.13
C LEU A 58 -9.79 12.68 -5.23
N PHE A 59 -9.05 12.76 -4.12
CA PHE A 59 -7.68 12.25 -4.03
C PHE A 59 -7.64 10.75 -4.32
N SER A 60 -8.53 9.96 -3.72
CA SER A 60 -8.58 8.51 -3.91
C SER A 60 -9.00 8.12 -5.33
N ASN A 61 -9.98 8.82 -5.91
CA ASN A 61 -10.41 8.57 -7.30
C ASN A 61 -9.26 8.73 -8.30
N ALA A 62 -8.39 9.72 -8.10
CA ALA A 62 -7.21 9.88 -8.94
C ALA A 62 -6.26 8.66 -8.83
N TYR A 63 -6.10 8.10 -7.63
CA TYR A 63 -5.27 6.93 -7.40
C TYR A 63 -5.87 5.63 -7.96
N GLU A 64 -7.18 5.48 -7.97
CA GLU A 64 -7.84 4.27 -8.49
C GLU A 64 -7.54 4.04 -9.98
N LEU A 65 -7.49 5.08 -10.79
CA LEU A 65 -7.09 4.97 -12.20
C LEU A 65 -5.55 4.90 -12.37
N TYR A 66 -4.83 5.64 -11.51
CA TYR A 66 -3.37 5.73 -11.55
C TYR A 66 -2.68 4.40 -11.23
N VAL A 67 -3.10 3.70 -10.17
CA VAL A 67 -2.39 2.53 -9.64
C VAL A 67 -2.25 1.39 -10.65
N PRO A 68 -3.28 0.98 -11.42
CA PRO A 68 -3.12 -0.05 -12.44
C PRO A 68 -2.14 0.32 -13.54
N LEU A 69 -2.23 1.56 -14.06
CA LEU A 69 -1.35 2.04 -15.11
C LEU A 69 0.10 2.18 -14.63
N PHE A 70 0.28 2.68 -13.41
CA PHE A 70 1.58 2.78 -12.77
C PHE A 70 2.18 1.39 -12.52
N THR A 71 1.39 0.43 -12.04
CA THR A 71 1.82 -0.95 -11.80
C THR A 71 2.26 -1.64 -13.09
N LEU A 72 1.51 -1.48 -14.16
CA LEU A 72 1.87 -1.99 -15.48
C LEU A 72 3.25 -1.47 -15.92
N ALA A 73 3.48 -0.19 -15.71
CA ALA A 73 4.67 0.51 -16.16
C ALA A 73 5.90 0.26 -15.26
N THR A 74 5.71 0.05 -13.94
CA THR A 74 6.80 0.14 -12.95
C THR A 74 7.07 -1.13 -12.15
N VAL A 75 6.28 -2.21 -12.25
CA VAL A 75 6.51 -3.41 -11.43
C VAL A 75 7.26 -4.51 -12.19
N GLY A 76 6.76 -4.96 -13.31
CA GLY A 76 7.33 -6.14 -13.99
C GLY A 76 8.73 -5.89 -14.59
N PHE A 77 8.92 -4.77 -15.24
CA PHE A 77 10.16 -4.47 -15.96
C PHE A 77 11.35 -4.13 -15.08
N PRO A 78 11.23 -3.36 -13.98
CA PRO A 78 12.34 -3.14 -13.05
C PRO A 78 12.86 -4.43 -12.43
N ILE A 79 11.97 -5.37 -12.08
CA ILE A 79 12.34 -6.70 -11.58
C ILE A 79 13.15 -7.47 -12.63
N ALA A 80 12.75 -7.39 -13.90
CA ALA A 80 13.48 -8.02 -14.98
C ALA A 80 14.85 -7.38 -15.21
N VAL A 81 14.95 -6.05 -15.16
CA VAL A 81 16.23 -5.32 -15.23
C VAL A 81 17.14 -5.72 -14.08
N SER A 82 16.64 -5.67 -12.85
CA SER A 82 17.38 -6.06 -11.64
C SER A 82 17.92 -7.49 -11.75
N ARG A 83 17.09 -8.45 -12.18
CA ARG A 83 17.50 -9.84 -12.37
C ARG A 83 18.59 -9.99 -13.42
N LEU A 84 18.42 -9.38 -14.61
CA LEU A 84 19.40 -9.48 -15.69
C LEU A 84 20.71 -8.81 -15.34
N VAL A 85 20.68 -7.65 -14.67
CA VAL A 85 21.88 -6.97 -14.16
C VAL A 85 22.59 -7.82 -13.13
N SER A 86 21.87 -8.41 -12.16
CA SER A 86 22.43 -9.29 -11.14
C SER A 86 23.05 -10.56 -11.73
N GLU A 87 22.40 -11.16 -12.74
CA GLU A 87 22.92 -12.33 -13.44
C GLU A 87 24.21 -11.99 -14.21
N SER A 88 24.23 -10.85 -14.93
CA SER A 88 25.38 -10.38 -15.68
C SER A 88 26.53 -9.99 -14.77
N TYR A 89 26.24 -9.36 -13.63
CA TYR A 89 27.24 -9.01 -12.61
C TYR A 89 27.89 -10.26 -11.99
N ALA A 90 27.10 -11.30 -11.68
CA ALA A 90 27.59 -12.56 -11.13
C ALA A 90 28.48 -13.34 -12.11
N LYS A 91 28.25 -13.13 -13.43
CA LYS A 91 29.05 -13.74 -14.52
C LYS A 91 30.20 -12.85 -15.00
N GLU A 92 30.46 -11.73 -14.33
CA GLU A 92 31.48 -10.72 -14.69
C GLU A 92 31.32 -10.15 -16.12
N ARG A 93 30.08 -10.16 -16.65
CA ARG A 93 29.72 -9.66 -17.96
C ARG A 93 29.27 -8.20 -17.89
N TYR A 94 30.19 -7.31 -17.58
CA TYR A 94 29.89 -5.89 -17.32
C TYR A 94 29.40 -5.12 -18.58
N LYS A 95 29.85 -5.51 -19.79
CA LYS A 95 29.34 -4.95 -21.05
C LYS A 95 27.85 -5.25 -21.25
N ASP A 96 27.36 -6.43 -20.79
CA ASP A 96 25.95 -6.77 -20.81
C ASP A 96 25.13 -5.84 -19.89
N ILE A 97 25.67 -5.45 -18.73
CA ILE A 97 24.99 -4.51 -17.81
C ILE A 97 24.73 -3.17 -18.50
N ASN A 98 25.75 -2.63 -19.18
CA ASN A 98 25.60 -1.41 -19.95
C ASN A 98 24.60 -1.57 -21.11
N GLN A 99 24.60 -2.73 -21.76
CA GLN A 99 23.65 -3.05 -22.82
C GLN A 99 22.22 -3.13 -22.29
N ILE A 100 21.99 -3.77 -21.12
CA ILE A 100 20.69 -3.84 -20.46
C ILE A 100 20.17 -2.43 -20.19
N TYR A 101 21.00 -1.54 -19.64
CA TYR A 101 20.61 -0.14 -19.40
C TYR A 101 20.28 0.59 -20.72
N LYS A 102 21.10 0.44 -21.77
CA LYS A 102 20.89 1.06 -23.08
C LYS A 102 19.61 0.59 -23.77
N VAL A 103 19.22 -0.67 -23.57
CA VAL A 103 17.98 -1.25 -24.13
C VAL A 103 16.76 -0.88 -23.28
N SER A 104 16.90 -0.89 -21.96
CA SER A 104 15.80 -0.59 -21.03
C SER A 104 15.37 0.87 -21.13
N LYS A 105 16.29 1.81 -21.16
CA LYS A 105 15.97 3.25 -21.12
C LYS A 105 14.97 3.70 -22.20
N PRO A 106 15.18 3.47 -23.51
CA PRO A 106 14.21 3.88 -24.53
C PRO A 106 12.87 3.15 -24.38
N PHE A 107 12.89 1.88 -23.97
CA PHE A 107 11.67 1.12 -23.74
C PHE A 107 10.82 1.75 -22.62
N PHE A 108 11.42 2.11 -21.48
CA PHE A 108 10.70 2.75 -20.38
C PHE A 108 10.21 4.16 -20.71
N ILE A 109 10.93 4.90 -21.57
CA ILE A 109 10.46 6.19 -22.09
C ILE A 109 9.17 5.97 -22.89
N ILE A 110 9.16 5.03 -23.82
CA ILE A 110 7.98 4.72 -24.65
C ILE A 110 6.81 4.25 -23.79
N MET A 111 7.04 3.31 -22.88
CA MET A 111 6.02 2.83 -21.95
C MET A 111 5.48 3.95 -21.08
N GLY A 112 6.35 4.82 -20.55
CA GLY A 112 5.95 5.97 -19.75
C GLY A 112 5.08 6.96 -20.52
N VAL A 113 5.40 7.24 -21.78
CA VAL A 113 4.58 8.10 -22.65
C VAL A 113 3.22 7.44 -22.93
N ILE A 114 3.21 6.15 -23.26
CA ILE A 114 1.96 5.42 -23.54
C ILE A 114 1.06 5.43 -22.30
N CYS A 115 1.59 5.07 -21.13
CA CYS A 115 0.80 5.03 -19.90
C CYS A 115 0.37 6.42 -19.43
N PHE A 116 1.18 7.46 -19.63
CA PHE A 116 0.80 8.86 -19.42
C PHE A 116 -0.40 9.25 -20.30
N LEU A 117 -0.35 8.96 -21.60
CA LEU A 117 -1.43 9.28 -22.53
C LEU A 117 -2.70 8.47 -22.21
N LEU A 118 -2.54 7.19 -21.84
CA LEU A 118 -3.67 6.35 -21.40
C LEU A 118 -4.30 6.88 -20.11
N MET A 119 -3.50 7.37 -19.15
CA MET A 119 -4.01 8.01 -17.94
C MET A 119 -4.75 9.30 -18.28
N ALA A 120 -4.16 10.19 -19.08
CA ALA A 120 -4.76 11.45 -19.44
C ALA A 120 -6.09 11.26 -20.22
N ALA A 121 -6.08 10.43 -21.26
CA ALA A 121 -7.29 10.13 -22.02
C ALA A 121 -8.32 9.34 -21.20
N GLY A 122 -7.88 8.32 -20.45
CA GLY A 122 -8.74 7.49 -19.60
C GLY A 122 -9.42 8.27 -18.50
N SER A 123 -8.82 9.37 -18.01
CA SER A 123 -9.43 10.23 -16.98
C SER A 123 -10.76 10.81 -17.42
N PHE A 124 -10.91 11.22 -18.68
CA PHE A 124 -12.16 11.78 -19.19
C PHE A 124 -13.29 10.75 -19.22
N PHE A 125 -12.98 9.49 -19.57
CA PHE A 125 -13.97 8.40 -19.55
C PHE A 125 -14.28 7.96 -18.12
N TYR A 126 -13.26 7.88 -17.28
CA TYR A 126 -13.42 7.39 -15.92
C TYR A 126 -14.29 8.31 -15.06
N ILE A 127 -14.10 9.64 -15.12
CA ILE A 127 -14.93 10.59 -14.36
C ILE A 127 -16.41 10.54 -14.76
N GLN A 128 -16.71 10.30 -16.05
CA GLN A 128 -18.08 10.14 -16.52
C GLN A 128 -18.69 8.85 -15.97
N TYR A 129 -17.89 7.77 -15.92
CA TYR A 129 -18.36 6.49 -15.44
C TYR A 129 -18.61 6.46 -13.93
N ILE A 130 -17.80 7.14 -13.12
CA ILE A 130 -17.99 7.26 -11.66
C ILE A 130 -18.84 8.48 -11.26
N ASN A 131 -19.33 9.26 -12.21
CA ASN A 131 -20.10 10.51 -11.99
C ASN A 131 -19.41 11.52 -11.06
N SER A 132 -18.08 11.65 -11.15
CA SER A 132 -17.29 12.55 -10.29
C SER A 132 -16.41 13.51 -11.10
N PRO A 133 -16.99 14.55 -11.74
CA PRO A 133 -16.26 15.46 -12.63
C PRO A 133 -15.18 16.26 -11.91
N TYR A 134 -15.37 16.59 -10.64
CA TYR A 134 -14.38 17.30 -9.81
C TYR A 134 -13.07 16.53 -9.59
N SER A 135 -13.03 15.22 -9.90
CA SER A 135 -11.80 14.41 -9.82
C SER A 135 -10.84 14.64 -11.01
N LEU A 136 -11.31 15.24 -12.12
CA LEU A 136 -10.52 15.38 -13.34
C LEU A 136 -9.20 16.16 -13.16
N PRO A 137 -9.15 17.34 -12.50
CA PRO A 137 -7.91 18.08 -12.32
C PRO A 137 -6.86 17.26 -11.60
N ALA A 138 -7.24 16.53 -10.55
CA ALA A 138 -6.37 15.66 -9.79
C ALA A 138 -5.78 14.52 -10.65
N MET A 139 -6.59 13.88 -11.50
CA MET A 139 -6.15 12.81 -12.39
C MET A 139 -5.18 13.30 -13.45
N LEU A 140 -5.47 14.46 -14.08
CA LEU A 140 -4.60 15.02 -15.11
C LEU A 140 -3.24 15.45 -14.56
N VAL A 141 -3.21 16.03 -13.35
CA VAL A 141 -1.95 16.42 -12.68
C VAL A 141 -1.15 15.20 -12.23
N LEU A 142 -1.82 14.07 -11.93
CA LEU A 142 -1.15 12.82 -11.55
C LEU A 142 -0.56 12.08 -12.76
N ALA A 143 -1.11 12.26 -13.95
CA ALA A 143 -0.71 11.52 -15.15
C ALA A 143 0.81 11.60 -15.47
N PRO A 144 1.49 12.76 -15.43
CA PRO A 144 2.93 12.84 -15.66
C PRO A 144 3.77 12.03 -14.67
N THR A 145 3.25 11.74 -13.47
CA THR A 145 3.95 10.92 -12.47
C THR A 145 4.29 9.52 -13.00
N ILE A 146 3.43 8.94 -13.86
CA ILE A 146 3.67 7.63 -14.47
C ILE A 146 4.92 7.68 -15.36
N PHE A 147 5.06 8.73 -16.16
CA PHE A 147 6.22 8.90 -17.02
C PHE A 147 7.52 8.99 -16.21
N PHE A 148 7.56 9.86 -15.20
CA PHE A 148 8.74 9.98 -14.32
C PHE A 148 8.98 8.72 -13.49
N GLY A 149 7.93 8.04 -13.03
CA GLY A 149 8.02 6.75 -12.36
C GLY A 149 8.68 5.67 -13.22
N CYS A 150 8.37 5.61 -14.51
CA CYS A 150 9.06 4.73 -15.47
C CYS A 150 10.55 5.03 -15.54
N LEU A 151 10.92 6.32 -15.63
CA LEU A 151 12.32 6.73 -15.68
C LEU A 151 13.08 6.38 -14.39
N VAL A 152 12.47 6.62 -13.24
CA VAL A 152 13.01 6.23 -11.93
C VAL A 152 13.22 4.72 -11.84
N SER A 153 12.28 3.94 -12.35
CA SER A 153 12.28 2.47 -12.30
C SER A 153 13.47 1.85 -13.05
N VAL A 154 13.94 2.46 -14.13
CA VAL A 154 15.17 2.02 -14.83
C VAL A 154 16.38 2.05 -13.90
N TYR A 155 16.56 3.17 -13.19
CA TYR A 155 17.69 3.34 -12.29
C TYR A 155 17.56 2.46 -11.03
N ARG A 156 16.36 2.37 -10.45
CA ARG A 156 16.11 1.49 -9.30
C ARG A 156 16.42 0.05 -9.65
N GLY A 157 15.87 -0.48 -10.76
CA GLY A 157 16.16 -1.83 -11.23
C GLY A 157 17.65 -2.08 -11.51
N TYR A 158 18.37 -1.08 -12.05
CA TYR A 158 19.80 -1.15 -12.26
C TYR A 158 20.60 -1.27 -10.95
N TYR A 159 20.34 -0.37 -9.98
CA TYR A 159 21.05 -0.38 -8.69
C TYR A 159 20.72 -1.61 -7.83
N GLU A 160 19.47 -2.02 -7.81
CA GLU A 160 19.04 -3.26 -7.12
C GLU A 160 19.73 -4.49 -7.72
N GLY A 161 19.87 -4.53 -9.06
CA GLY A 161 20.61 -5.59 -9.74
C GLY A 161 22.09 -5.64 -9.37
N LEU A 162 22.70 -4.50 -9.09
CA LEU A 162 24.07 -4.39 -8.55
C LEU A 162 24.16 -4.69 -7.04
N ARG A 163 23.05 -5.07 -6.38
CA ARG A 163 22.92 -5.25 -4.93
C ARG A 163 23.22 -3.99 -4.11
N ASN A 164 23.14 -2.81 -4.73
CA ASN A 164 23.27 -1.51 -4.07
C ASN A 164 21.90 -0.90 -3.85
N MET A 165 21.26 -1.21 -2.71
CA MET A 165 19.89 -0.76 -2.39
C MET A 165 19.82 0.71 -1.93
N ALA A 166 20.96 1.32 -1.55
CA ALA A 166 20.97 2.66 -0.98
C ALA A 166 20.43 3.75 -1.92
N PRO A 167 20.75 3.78 -3.24
CA PRO A 167 20.19 4.78 -4.14
C PRO A 167 18.66 4.65 -4.30
N THR A 168 18.14 3.43 -4.34
CA THR A 168 16.70 3.15 -4.38
C THR A 168 16.03 3.70 -3.13
N ALA A 169 16.49 3.32 -1.94
CA ALA A 169 15.93 3.77 -0.67
C ALA A 169 15.96 5.30 -0.51
N VAL A 170 17.08 5.94 -0.84
CA VAL A 170 17.20 7.41 -0.79
C VAL A 170 16.23 8.06 -1.76
N SER A 171 16.09 7.54 -2.99
CA SER A 171 15.15 8.09 -3.97
C SER A 171 13.69 7.98 -3.52
N GLU A 172 13.31 6.89 -2.83
CA GLU A 172 11.97 6.71 -2.26
C GLU A 172 11.69 7.69 -1.14
N VAL A 173 12.65 7.90 -0.25
CA VAL A 173 12.54 8.86 0.85
C VAL A 173 12.45 10.30 0.30
N ILE A 174 13.28 10.68 -0.67
CA ILE A 174 13.21 11.99 -1.34
C ILE A 174 11.83 12.20 -1.95
N GLU A 175 11.32 11.21 -2.69
CA GLU A 175 9.99 11.26 -3.31
C GLU A 175 8.90 11.46 -2.25
N ALA A 176 8.96 10.70 -1.14
CA ALA A 176 7.97 10.77 -0.06
C ALA A 176 7.99 12.11 0.69
N PHE A 177 9.17 12.66 0.98
CA PHE A 177 9.28 13.97 1.63
C PHE A 177 8.86 15.11 0.69
N SER A 178 9.27 15.06 -0.57
CA SER A 178 8.91 16.08 -1.55
C SER A 178 7.39 16.18 -1.75
N LYS A 179 6.69 15.03 -1.81
CA LYS A 179 5.23 15.01 -1.96
C LYS A 179 4.51 15.65 -0.78
N ILE A 180 4.99 15.48 0.46
CA ILE A 180 4.41 16.14 1.63
C ILE A 180 4.75 17.63 1.58
N ALA A 181 6.03 17.98 1.50
CA ALA A 181 6.49 19.36 1.59
C ALA A 181 5.85 20.23 0.49
N ILE A 182 5.89 19.79 -0.76
CA ILE A 182 5.34 20.56 -1.87
C ILE A 182 3.81 20.44 -1.90
N GLY A 183 3.26 19.22 -1.76
CA GLY A 183 1.83 18.97 -1.94
C GLY A 183 0.98 19.62 -0.85
N VAL A 184 1.36 19.49 0.42
CA VAL A 184 0.61 20.08 1.54
C VAL A 184 0.73 21.61 1.53
N VAL A 185 1.93 22.14 1.28
CA VAL A 185 2.14 23.60 1.23
C VAL A 185 1.36 24.23 0.09
N LEU A 186 1.41 23.66 -1.12
CA LEU A 186 0.63 24.19 -2.25
C LEU A 186 -0.88 24.09 -2.00
N SER A 187 -1.36 22.98 -1.47
CA SER A 187 -2.76 22.80 -1.11
C SER A 187 -3.23 23.85 -0.10
N TYR A 188 -2.42 24.09 0.93
CA TYR A 188 -2.70 25.13 1.94
C TYR A 188 -2.76 26.54 1.33
N ILE A 189 -1.80 26.88 0.46
CA ILE A 189 -1.79 28.17 -0.26
C ILE A 189 -3.05 28.33 -1.10
N VAL A 190 -3.43 27.30 -1.88
CA VAL A 190 -4.62 27.32 -2.74
C VAL A 190 -5.89 27.51 -1.92
N VAL A 191 -6.03 26.77 -0.80
CA VAL A 191 -7.20 26.92 0.10
C VAL A 191 -7.28 28.32 0.66
N ASN A 192 -6.21 28.86 1.25
CA ASN A 192 -6.23 30.20 1.83
C ASN A 192 -6.52 31.30 0.80
N MET A 193 -5.88 31.23 -0.37
CA MET A 193 -6.13 32.20 -1.44
C MET A 193 -7.57 32.11 -1.94
N GLY A 194 -8.08 30.89 -2.14
CA GLY A 194 -9.43 30.66 -2.64
C GLY A 194 -10.51 31.12 -1.66
N VAL A 195 -10.36 30.78 -0.36
CA VAL A 195 -11.29 31.25 0.68
C VAL A 195 -11.33 32.77 0.73
N ASN A 196 -10.17 33.44 0.71
CA ASN A 196 -10.10 34.89 0.70
C ASN A 196 -10.78 35.52 -0.53
N GLN A 197 -10.65 34.91 -1.71
CA GLN A 197 -11.29 35.38 -2.93
C GLN A 197 -12.82 35.15 -2.89
N ILE A 198 -13.26 33.96 -2.51
CA ILE A 198 -14.69 33.64 -2.42
C ILE A 198 -15.39 34.59 -1.42
N THR A 199 -14.75 34.86 -0.27
CA THR A 199 -15.34 35.74 0.76
C THR A 199 -15.30 37.22 0.39
N SER A 200 -14.28 37.69 -0.34
CA SER A 200 -14.09 39.10 -0.66
C SER A 200 -14.75 39.54 -1.96
N THR A 201 -14.69 38.71 -3.01
CA THR A 201 -15.12 39.06 -4.37
C THR A 201 -16.23 38.17 -4.90
N GLY A 202 -16.58 37.08 -4.21
CA GLY A 202 -17.51 36.04 -4.71
C GLY A 202 -16.99 35.26 -5.91
N THR A 203 -15.70 35.42 -6.27
CA THR A 203 -15.07 34.75 -7.41
C THR A 203 -13.95 33.81 -6.93
N LEU A 204 -13.60 32.81 -7.72
CA LEU A 204 -12.45 31.92 -7.46
C LEU A 204 -11.55 31.90 -8.70
N PHE A 205 -10.33 32.42 -8.58
CA PHE A 205 -9.34 32.49 -9.67
C PHE A 205 -9.89 33.11 -10.98
N GLY A 206 -10.80 34.11 -10.85
CA GLY A 206 -11.43 34.79 -11.99
C GLY A 206 -12.69 34.08 -12.55
N LEU A 207 -13.09 32.95 -11.95
CA LEU A 207 -14.34 32.27 -12.30
C LEU A 207 -15.48 32.74 -11.38
N THR A 208 -16.67 32.92 -11.95
CA THR A 208 -17.92 33.18 -11.22
C THR A 208 -18.72 31.90 -11.10
N PHE A 209 -19.43 31.72 -9.99
CA PHE A 209 -20.19 30.51 -9.70
C PHE A 209 -21.64 30.88 -9.33
N ASP A 210 -22.57 29.99 -9.62
CA ASP A 210 -23.98 30.19 -9.32
C ASP A 210 -24.27 30.04 -7.81
N SER A 211 -23.40 29.29 -7.08
CA SER A 211 -23.52 29.09 -5.64
C SER A 211 -22.16 29.11 -4.95
N ALA A 212 -22.16 29.51 -3.67
CA ALA A 212 -20.95 29.43 -2.83
C ALA A 212 -20.46 27.97 -2.66
N ASP A 213 -21.37 27.01 -2.60
CA ASP A 213 -21.04 25.58 -2.49
C ASP A 213 -20.27 25.10 -3.72
N GLU A 214 -20.67 25.49 -4.92
CA GLU A 214 -19.94 25.15 -6.14
C GLU A 214 -18.53 25.75 -6.18
N ALA A 215 -18.39 26.99 -5.70
CA ALA A 215 -17.09 27.65 -5.58
C ALA A 215 -16.16 26.86 -4.60
N TYR A 216 -16.67 26.45 -3.43
CA TYR A 216 -15.90 25.67 -2.47
C TYR A 216 -15.55 24.27 -2.97
N ARG A 217 -16.46 23.57 -3.68
CA ARG A 217 -16.15 22.25 -4.31
C ARG A 217 -15.07 22.39 -5.36
N THR A 218 -15.13 23.43 -6.18
CA THR A 218 -14.10 23.72 -7.18
C THR A 218 -12.78 24.05 -6.50
N LEU A 219 -12.80 24.83 -5.41
CA LEU A 219 -11.62 25.12 -4.60
C LEU A 219 -10.98 23.83 -4.07
N VAL A 220 -11.77 22.93 -3.49
CA VAL A 220 -11.28 21.64 -2.99
C VAL A 220 -10.69 20.81 -4.14
N SER A 221 -11.34 20.76 -5.30
CA SER A 221 -10.84 20.07 -6.50
C SER A 221 -9.46 20.57 -6.94
N ILE A 222 -9.30 21.90 -7.03
CA ILE A 222 -8.02 22.54 -7.38
C ILE A 222 -6.97 22.29 -6.29
N SER A 223 -7.36 22.34 -5.03
CA SER A 223 -6.46 22.09 -3.89
C SER A 223 -5.96 20.63 -3.85
N VAL A 224 -6.85 19.66 -4.16
CA VAL A 224 -6.44 18.26 -4.32
C VAL A 224 -5.47 18.10 -5.48
N ALA A 225 -5.72 18.75 -6.62
CA ALA A 225 -4.79 18.76 -7.75
C ALA A 225 -3.43 19.37 -7.38
N ALA A 226 -3.41 20.46 -6.61
CA ALA A 226 -2.18 21.09 -6.10
C ALA A 226 -1.41 20.14 -5.15
N SER A 227 -2.12 19.40 -4.29
CA SER A 227 -1.48 18.37 -3.45
C SER A 227 -0.87 17.24 -4.30
N ILE A 228 -1.56 16.78 -5.32
CA ILE A 228 -1.11 15.73 -6.24
C ILE A 228 0.07 16.22 -7.10
N PHE A 229 0.14 17.51 -7.43
CA PHE A 229 1.30 18.09 -8.08
C PHE A 229 2.58 17.89 -7.26
N GLY A 230 2.49 17.91 -5.92
CA GLY A 230 3.60 17.54 -5.05
C GLY A 230 4.11 16.12 -5.26
N ILE A 231 3.22 15.17 -5.61
CA ILE A 231 3.58 13.78 -5.92
C ILE A 231 4.35 13.72 -7.25
N THR A 232 3.85 14.43 -8.26
CA THR A 232 4.51 14.53 -9.57
C THR A 232 5.90 15.14 -9.42
N MET A 233 6.03 16.24 -8.67
CA MET A 233 7.32 16.89 -8.41
C MET A 233 8.26 15.98 -7.59
N GLY A 234 7.73 15.20 -6.64
CA GLY A 234 8.50 14.20 -5.92
C GLY A 234 9.15 13.18 -6.84
N SER A 235 8.40 12.66 -7.81
CA SER A 235 8.93 11.71 -8.81
C SER A 235 9.95 12.37 -9.75
N VAL A 236 9.77 13.65 -10.11
CA VAL A 236 10.75 14.43 -10.88
C VAL A 236 12.06 14.58 -10.11
N ILE A 237 11.99 14.97 -8.83
CA ILE A 237 13.17 15.17 -7.98
C ILE A 237 13.90 13.83 -7.76
N ALA A 238 13.17 12.74 -7.52
CA ALA A 238 13.74 11.40 -7.39
C ALA A 238 14.46 10.96 -8.69
N PHE A 239 13.87 11.23 -9.84
CA PHE A 239 14.50 10.98 -11.14
C PHE A 239 15.79 11.78 -11.32
N LEU A 240 15.76 13.08 -11.03
CA LEU A 240 16.94 13.95 -11.12
C LEU A 240 18.07 13.48 -10.20
N TYR A 241 17.75 13.12 -8.95
CA TYR A 241 18.71 12.56 -8.01
C TYR A 241 19.38 11.30 -8.58
N LEU A 242 18.60 10.32 -9.05
CA LEU A 242 19.14 9.07 -9.60
C LEU A 242 19.96 9.30 -10.86
N ARG A 243 19.52 10.19 -11.75
CA ARG A 243 20.23 10.53 -12.99
C ARG A 243 21.56 11.20 -12.70
N ILE A 244 21.59 12.19 -11.80
CA ILE A 244 22.82 12.90 -11.40
C ILE A 244 23.79 11.92 -10.75
N ARG A 245 23.32 11.11 -9.81
CA ARG A 245 24.14 10.08 -9.16
C ARG A 245 24.73 9.10 -10.17
N PHE A 246 23.92 8.63 -11.12
CA PHE A 246 24.37 7.71 -12.16
C PHE A 246 25.46 8.34 -13.04
N ALA A 247 25.32 9.61 -13.40
CA ALA A 247 26.30 10.34 -14.21
C ALA A 247 27.60 10.57 -13.44
N VAL A 248 27.53 11.01 -12.17
CA VAL A 248 28.70 11.33 -11.34
C VAL A 248 29.50 10.06 -10.99
N LYS A 249 28.82 8.97 -10.64
CA LYS A 249 29.47 7.71 -10.25
C LYS A 249 29.65 6.70 -11.39
N LYS A 250 29.43 7.14 -12.63
CA LYS A 250 29.57 6.28 -13.83
C LYS A 250 28.88 4.91 -13.67
N GLY A 251 27.71 4.88 -13.05
CA GLY A 251 26.94 3.67 -12.80
C GLY A 251 27.50 2.74 -11.72
N ASP A 252 28.38 3.21 -10.82
CA ASP A 252 29.03 2.42 -9.74
C ASP A 252 29.85 1.20 -10.25
N ILE A 253 30.22 1.14 -11.55
CA ILE A 253 31.09 0.11 -12.14
C ILE A 253 32.37 0.76 -12.65
N PRO A 254 33.56 0.37 -12.14
CA PRO A 254 34.86 0.86 -12.61
C PRO A 254 35.08 0.58 -14.10
N GLU A 255 35.76 1.50 -14.80
CA GLU A 255 36.05 1.38 -16.25
C GLU A 255 36.86 0.12 -16.57
N ASP A 256 37.79 -0.27 -15.70
CA ASP A 256 38.65 -1.46 -15.87
C ASP A 256 37.84 -2.75 -16.00
N TYR A 257 36.67 -2.83 -15.36
CA TYR A 257 35.80 -3.99 -15.47
C TYR A 257 35.17 -4.13 -16.85
N TYR A 258 34.88 -3.03 -17.54
CA TYR A 258 34.39 -3.05 -18.91
C TYR A 258 35.43 -3.53 -19.90
N LEU A 259 36.71 -3.22 -19.66
CA LEU A 259 37.82 -3.62 -20.54
C LEU A 259 38.05 -5.13 -20.50
N ARG A 260 37.88 -5.77 -19.33
CA ARG A 260 38.05 -7.21 -19.12
C ARG A 260 36.82 -8.06 -19.48
N SER A 261 35.68 -7.41 -19.74
CA SER A 261 34.41 -8.11 -19.98
C SER A 261 34.33 -8.61 -21.43
N VAL A 262 33.74 -9.81 -21.59
CA VAL A 262 33.39 -10.39 -22.89
C VAL A 262 32.42 -9.47 -23.63
N GLU A 263 32.36 -9.56 -24.95
CA GLU A 263 31.41 -8.79 -25.76
C GLU A 263 29.95 -9.00 -25.32
N ALA A 264 29.17 -7.91 -25.42
CA ALA A 264 27.78 -7.93 -25.00
C ALA A 264 26.93 -8.78 -25.95
N ILE A 265 25.91 -9.44 -25.37
CA ILE A 265 24.86 -10.11 -26.17
C ILE A 265 24.12 -9.09 -27.02
N SER A 266 23.45 -9.55 -28.10
CA SER A 266 22.72 -8.65 -28.99
C SER A 266 21.62 -7.85 -28.27
N LYS A 267 21.33 -6.62 -28.73
CA LYS A 267 20.22 -5.81 -28.18
C LYS A 267 18.89 -6.52 -28.24
N ARG A 268 18.63 -7.26 -29.34
CA ARG A 268 17.39 -8.03 -29.53
C ARG A 268 17.26 -9.16 -28.52
N GLU A 269 18.34 -9.86 -28.22
CA GLU A 269 18.33 -10.94 -27.23
C GLU A 269 18.15 -10.39 -25.82
N THR A 270 18.82 -9.28 -25.48
CA THR A 270 18.63 -8.56 -24.20
C THR A 270 17.17 -8.18 -24.01
N PHE A 271 16.55 -7.57 -25.00
CA PHE A 271 15.14 -7.18 -24.98
C PHE A 271 14.21 -8.38 -24.82
N ARG A 272 14.45 -9.46 -25.58
CA ARG A 272 13.67 -10.70 -25.47
C ARG A 272 13.75 -11.32 -24.09
N LYS A 273 14.94 -11.39 -23.48
CA LYS A 273 15.12 -11.88 -22.10
C LYS A 273 14.39 -11.00 -21.09
N MET A 274 14.48 -9.68 -21.25
CA MET A 274 13.79 -8.71 -20.40
C MET A 274 12.27 -8.90 -20.47
N CYS A 275 11.67 -8.94 -21.65
CA CYS A 275 10.23 -9.16 -21.84
C CYS A 275 9.77 -10.52 -21.30
N LYS A 276 10.52 -11.60 -21.54
CA LYS A 276 10.19 -12.94 -21.03
C LYS A 276 10.11 -13.00 -19.51
N THR A 277 10.91 -12.18 -18.82
CA THR A 277 10.89 -12.09 -17.36
C THR A 277 9.84 -11.09 -16.86
N ALA A 278 9.72 -9.93 -17.51
CA ALA A 278 8.86 -8.83 -17.08
C ALA A 278 7.37 -9.10 -17.24
N LEU A 279 6.96 -9.67 -18.39
CA LEU A 279 5.55 -9.82 -18.73
C LEU A 279 4.76 -10.68 -17.71
N PRO A 280 5.21 -11.87 -17.29
CA PRO A 280 4.44 -12.67 -16.32
C PRO A 280 4.27 -11.95 -14.97
N VAL A 281 5.31 -11.24 -14.51
CA VAL A 281 5.29 -10.51 -13.24
C VAL A 281 4.40 -9.28 -13.35
N GLY A 282 4.56 -8.49 -14.44
CA GLY A 282 3.78 -7.28 -14.67
C GLY A 282 2.29 -7.57 -14.84
N ILE A 283 1.92 -8.60 -15.60
CA ILE A 283 0.52 -9.02 -15.79
C ILE A 283 -0.09 -9.45 -14.45
N GLY A 284 0.64 -10.23 -13.64
CA GLY A 284 0.15 -10.65 -12.33
C GLY A 284 -0.13 -9.47 -11.40
N ALA A 285 0.77 -8.49 -11.34
CA ALA A 285 0.60 -7.27 -10.55
C ALA A 285 -0.53 -6.38 -11.09
N LEU A 286 -0.67 -6.29 -12.42
CA LEU A 286 -1.74 -5.54 -13.07
C LEU A 286 -3.13 -6.10 -12.73
N VAL A 287 -3.30 -7.42 -12.75
CA VAL A 287 -4.56 -8.07 -12.38
C VAL A 287 -5.00 -7.68 -10.96
N MET A 288 -4.04 -7.65 -10.02
CA MET A 288 -4.32 -7.23 -8.64
C MET A 288 -4.76 -5.76 -8.57
N SER A 289 -4.10 -4.89 -9.31
CA SER A 289 -4.41 -3.45 -9.30
C SER A 289 -5.72 -3.10 -10.00
N ILE A 290 -6.02 -3.74 -11.13
CA ILE A 290 -7.30 -3.58 -11.84
C ILE A 290 -8.47 -4.03 -10.95
N SER A 291 -8.26 -5.06 -10.16
CA SER A 291 -9.24 -5.59 -9.22
C SER A 291 -9.79 -4.51 -8.27
N SER A 292 -8.89 -3.72 -7.66
CA SER A 292 -9.32 -2.65 -6.76
C SER A 292 -10.07 -1.54 -7.49
N THR A 293 -9.65 -1.19 -8.70
CA THR A 293 -10.30 -0.16 -9.51
C THR A 293 -11.71 -0.57 -9.93
N ILE A 294 -11.89 -1.84 -10.35
CA ILE A 294 -13.22 -2.36 -10.71
C ILE A 294 -14.17 -2.31 -9.52
N ASP A 295 -13.71 -2.75 -8.36
CA ASP A 295 -14.51 -2.73 -7.13
C ASP A 295 -14.91 -1.30 -6.75
N ALA A 296 -13.95 -0.38 -6.69
CA ALA A 296 -14.21 1.02 -6.41
C ALA A 296 -15.23 1.64 -7.38
N THR A 297 -15.11 1.31 -8.66
CA THR A 297 -15.97 1.81 -9.71
C THR A 297 -17.40 1.30 -9.57
N ILE A 298 -17.58 0.01 -9.32
CA ILE A 298 -18.89 -0.61 -9.12
C ILE A 298 -19.58 0.00 -7.90
N ILE A 299 -18.85 0.15 -6.80
CA ILE A 299 -19.42 0.69 -5.56
C ILE A 299 -19.84 2.14 -5.73
N GLN A 300 -19.02 2.99 -6.33
CA GLN A 300 -19.38 4.40 -6.58
C GLN A 300 -20.62 4.52 -7.46
N ASN A 301 -20.76 3.68 -8.51
CA ASN A 301 -21.96 3.65 -9.34
C ASN A 301 -23.19 3.16 -8.57
N LEU A 302 -23.06 2.18 -7.69
CA LEU A 302 -24.16 1.74 -6.84
C LEU A 302 -24.62 2.86 -5.91
N MET A 303 -23.71 3.58 -5.27
CA MET A 303 -24.03 4.71 -4.40
C MET A 303 -24.68 5.85 -5.19
N TYR A 304 -24.19 6.16 -6.39
CA TYR A 304 -24.80 7.13 -7.28
C TYR A 304 -26.24 6.74 -7.65
N ASN A 305 -26.45 5.51 -8.08
CA ASN A 305 -27.79 5.01 -8.43
C ASN A 305 -28.76 5.06 -7.24
N MET A 306 -28.29 4.75 -6.03
CA MET A 306 -29.11 4.90 -4.82
C MET A 306 -29.46 6.37 -4.56
N ALA A 307 -28.50 7.29 -4.74
CA ALA A 307 -28.74 8.71 -4.57
C ALA A 307 -29.80 9.25 -5.57
N VAL A 308 -29.85 8.68 -6.78
CA VAL A 308 -30.89 9.03 -7.78
C VAL A 308 -32.23 8.38 -7.47
N THR A 309 -32.25 7.10 -7.09
CA THR A 309 -33.50 6.32 -6.96
C THR A 309 -34.15 6.42 -5.60
N GLN A 310 -33.37 6.56 -4.53
CA GLN A 310 -33.83 6.55 -3.13
C GLN A 310 -33.12 7.64 -2.29
N PRO A 311 -33.15 8.93 -2.70
CA PRO A 311 -32.37 9.98 -2.05
C PRO A 311 -32.69 10.15 -0.56
N GLN A 312 -33.99 10.18 -0.20
CA GLN A 312 -34.42 10.38 1.19
C GLN A 312 -34.00 9.23 2.11
N ALA A 313 -34.09 7.97 1.64
CA ALA A 313 -33.67 6.82 2.40
C ALA A 313 -32.14 6.81 2.61
N LEU A 314 -31.39 7.17 1.57
CA LEU A 314 -29.92 7.28 1.67
C LEU A 314 -29.50 8.40 2.63
N LEU A 315 -30.15 9.58 2.55
CA LEU A 315 -29.86 10.70 3.47
C LEU A 315 -30.16 10.36 4.92
N ALA A 316 -31.24 9.63 5.18
CA ALA A 316 -31.62 9.21 6.53
C ALA A 316 -30.54 8.33 7.18
N GLU A 317 -29.88 7.45 6.42
CA GLU A 317 -28.76 6.60 6.92
C GLU A 317 -27.54 7.43 7.35
N PHE A 318 -27.36 8.62 6.76
CA PHE A 318 -26.29 9.56 7.13
C PHE A 318 -26.79 10.71 8.00
N ASN A 319 -27.87 10.52 8.76
CA ASN A 319 -28.48 11.51 9.68
C ASN A 319 -28.78 12.87 9.00
N ASN A 320 -29.06 12.86 7.70
CA ASN A 320 -29.27 14.05 6.86
C ASN A 320 -28.09 15.06 6.85
N VAL A 321 -26.91 14.63 7.28
CA VAL A 321 -25.70 15.50 7.27
C VAL A 321 -25.27 15.84 5.82
N LEU A 322 -25.60 14.97 4.88
CA LEU A 322 -25.26 15.10 3.46
C LEU A 322 -26.42 15.68 2.62
N ASP A 323 -27.40 16.37 3.21
CA ASP A 323 -28.55 16.90 2.50
C ASP A 323 -28.15 17.90 1.39
N SER A 324 -27.13 18.74 1.65
CA SER A 324 -26.57 19.65 0.67
C SER A 324 -25.88 18.97 -0.52
N GLU A 325 -25.61 17.67 -0.42
CA GLU A 325 -24.92 16.88 -1.46
C GLU A 325 -25.90 16.32 -2.53
N ILE A 326 -27.21 16.48 -2.32
CA ILE A 326 -28.26 16.13 -3.28
C ILE A 326 -29.04 17.40 -3.60
N THR A 327 -28.68 18.05 -4.71
CA THR A 327 -29.46 19.15 -5.28
C THR A 327 -30.11 18.71 -6.59
N SER A 328 -31.12 19.45 -7.08
CA SER A 328 -31.79 19.13 -8.33
C SER A 328 -30.87 19.10 -9.56
N GLU A 329 -29.72 19.76 -9.48
CA GLU A 329 -28.78 19.89 -10.58
C GLU A 329 -27.51 19.05 -10.42
N LYS A 330 -27.12 18.68 -9.18
CA LYS A 330 -25.84 17.97 -8.92
C LYS A 330 -26.00 16.96 -7.78
N ILE A 331 -25.54 15.74 -8.02
CA ILE A 331 -25.50 14.67 -7.03
C ILE A 331 -24.05 14.35 -6.72
N THR A 332 -23.58 14.69 -5.52
CA THR A 332 -22.19 14.48 -5.06
C THR A 332 -22.09 13.60 -3.81
N ILE A 333 -23.21 13.23 -3.22
CA ILE A 333 -23.30 12.39 -2.02
C ILE A 333 -22.49 11.09 -2.14
N HIS A 334 -22.55 10.41 -3.30
CA HIS A 334 -21.80 9.17 -3.53
C HIS A 334 -20.28 9.39 -3.43
N THR A 335 -19.80 10.57 -3.83
CA THR A 335 -18.39 10.95 -3.70
C THR A 335 -18.02 11.12 -2.23
N CYS A 336 -18.84 11.78 -1.41
CA CYS A 336 -18.60 11.94 0.04
C CYS A 336 -18.62 10.58 0.76
N ILE A 337 -19.58 9.71 0.44
CA ILE A 337 -19.65 8.34 0.98
C ILE A 337 -18.37 7.55 0.63
N TRP A 338 -17.87 7.67 -0.60
CA TRP A 338 -16.59 7.09 -0.98
C TRP A 338 -15.40 7.66 -0.19
N GLY A 339 -15.48 8.90 0.25
CA GLY A 339 -14.52 9.54 1.14
C GLY A 339 -14.41 8.83 2.49
N TYR A 340 -15.54 8.45 3.11
CA TYR A 340 -15.55 7.68 4.36
C TYR A 340 -14.84 6.32 4.22
N TYR A 341 -15.16 5.58 3.15
CA TYR A 341 -14.51 4.32 2.83
C TYR A 341 -13.00 4.49 2.62
N SER A 342 -12.63 5.52 1.87
CA SER A 342 -11.25 5.82 1.53
C SER A 342 -10.39 6.24 2.72
N ALA A 343 -10.97 6.94 3.71
CA ALA A 343 -10.31 7.25 4.97
C ALA A 343 -10.04 5.96 5.77
N SER A 344 -11.03 5.08 5.86
CA SER A 344 -10.98 3.83 6.61
C SER A 344 -10.00 2.81 6.02
N ILE A 345 -10.02 2.60 4.69
CA ILE A 345 -9.11 1.67 4.03
C ILE A 345 -7.64 2.13 4.11
N THR A 346 -7.41 3.44 4.20
CA THR A 346 -6.07 3.99 4.38
C THR A 346 -5.41 3.49 5.66
N LEU A 347 -6.14 3.49 6.78
CA LEU A 347 -5.65 2.99 8.07
C LEU A 347 -5.46 1.46 8.05
N SER A 348 -6.42 0.73 7.50
CA SER A 348 -6.33 -0.73 7.35
C SER A 348 -5.11 -1.16 6.54
N SER A 349 -4.79 -0.42 5.47
CA SER A 349 -3.66 -0.73 4.57
C SER A 349 -2.29 -0.59 5.20
N LEU A 350 -2.14 0.18 6.29
CA LEU A 350 -0.87 0.32 7.02
C LEU A 350 -0.44 -0.99 7.67
N VAL A 351 -1.38 -1.69 8.29
CA VAL A 351 -1.09 -2.99 8.94
C VAL A 351 -0.62 -3.99 7.89
N VAL A 352 -1.30 -4.02 6.73
CA VAL A 352 -0.94 -4.90 5.61
C VAL A 352 0.45 -4.58 5.05
N ALA A 353 0.82 -3.30 4.98
CA ALA A 353 2.14 -2.89 4.51
C ALA A 353 3.27 -3.43 5.41
N VAL A 354 3.07 -3.50 6.73
CA VAL A 354 4.05 -4.09 7.65
C VAL A 354 4.11 -5.61 7.48
N THR A 355 2.97 -6.30 7.40
CA THR A 355 2.95 -7.75 7.23
C THR A 355 3.55 -8.20 5.89
N GLN A 356 3.42 -7.38 4.84
CA GLN A 356 4.06 -7.63 3.55
C GLN A 356 5.59 -7.71 3.68
N VAL A 357 6.19 -6.91 4.55
CA VAL A 357 7.63 -6.94 4.81
C VAL A 357 8.07 -8.30 5.37
N PHE A 358 7.29 -8.90 6.29
CA PHE A 358 7.60 -10.23 6.82
C PHE A 358 7.61 -11.28 5.69
N GLY A 359 6.62 -11.24 4.79
CA GLY A 359 6.56 -12.16 3.65
C GLY A 359 7.73 -12.00 2.67
N THR A 360 8.04 -10.77 2.27
CA THR A 360 9.12 -10.51 1.32
C THR A 360 10.50 -10.81 1.89
N SER A 361 10.73 -10.52 3.17
CA SER A 361 11.99 -10.81 3.87
C SER A 361 12.22 -12.32 4.06
N ALA A 362 11.16 -13.10 4.21
CA ALA A 362 11.25 -14.55 4.39
C ALA A 362 11.37 -15.32 3.07
N MET A 363 10.99 -14.72 1.94
CA MET A 363 10.99 -15.40 0.65
C MET A 363 12.33 -16.08 0.30
N PRO A 364 13.51 -15.47 0.49
CA PRO A 364 14.80 -16.13 0.19
C PRO A 364 15.06 -17.37 1.05
N ASN A 365 14.67 -17.35 2.33
CA ASN A 365 14.85 -18.47 3.25
C ASN A 365 13.96 -19.65 2.85
N VAL A 366 12.67 -19.37 2.57
CA VAL A 366 11.71 -20.35 2.08
C VAL A 366 12.18 -20.97 0.75
N THR A 367 12.66 -20.15 -0.19
CA THR A 367 13.19 -20.61 -1.48
C THR A 367 14.39 -21.53 -1.28
N ASN A 368 15.33 -21.16 -0.43
CA ASN A 368 16.54 -21.92 -0.16
C ASN A 368 16.23 -23.29 0.51
N ALA A 369 15.40 -23.29 1.55
CA ALA A 369 14.97 -24.51 2.24
C ALA A 369 14.21 -25.45 1.30
N TYR A 370 13.29 -24.90 0.48
CA TYR A 370 12.54 -25.67 -0.51
C TYR A 370 13.45 -26.29 -1.59
N THR A 371 14.39 -25.50 -2.12
CA THR A 371 15.32 -25.97 -3.18
C THR A 371 16.29 -27.04 -2.67
N ARG A 372 16.71 -26.96 -1.41
CA ARG A 372 17.55 -27.97 -0.76
C ARG A 372 16.78 -29.25 -0.36
N GLY A 373 15.46 -29.23 -0.43
CA GLY A 373 14.61 -30.35 -0.01
C GLY A 373 14.59 -30.58 1.52
N ASN A 374 15.09 -29.61 2.32
CA ASN A 374 15.07 -29.70 3.77
C ASN A 374 13.69 -29.31 4.31
N LYS A 375 12.91 -30.33 4.73
CA LYS A 375 11.55 -30.13 5.22
C LYS A 375 11.49 -29.46 6.60
N GLU A 376 12.48 -29.68 7.45
CA GLU A 376 12.52 -29.09 8.80
C GLU A 376 12.78 -27.58 8.72
N ASP A 377 13.82 -27.15 7.98
CA ASP A 377 14.11 -25.74 7.76
C ASP A 377 12.94 -25.02 7.05
N LEU A 378 12.29 -25.72 6.10
CA LEU A 378 11.14 -25.17 5.40
C LEU A 378 9.93 -24.99 6.33
N LYS A 379 9.67 -25.97 7.23
CA LYS A 379 8.63 -25.90 8.24
C LYS A 379 8.89 -24.74 9.21
N GLU A 380 10.10 -24.68 9.76
CA GLU A 380 10.50 -23.60 10.67
C GLU A 380 10.36 -22.22 10.01
N SER A 381 10.78 -22.09 8.75
CA SER A 381 10.63 -20.82 7.99
C SER A 381 9.18 -20.42 7.81
N ILE A 382 8.30 -21.35 7.42
CA ILE A 382 6.86 -21.09 7.23
C ILE A 382 6.20 -20.72 8.56
N GLU A 383 6.46 -21.48 9.63
CA GLU A 383 5.87 -21.24 10.95
C GLU A 383 6.32 -19.91 11.54
N THR A 384 7.61 -19.56 11.41
CA THR A 384 8.13 -18.27 11.88
C THR A 384 7.46 -17.11 11.18
N VAL A 385 7.31 -17.17 9.84
CA VAL A 385 6.64 -16.10 9.08
C VAL A 385 5.18 -15.97 9.47
N LEU A 386 4.46 -17.08 9.56
CA LEU A 386 3.05 -17.08 9.97
C LEU A 386 2.90 -16.51 11.37
N ARG A 387 3.70 -16.97 12.32
CA ARG A 387 3.66 -16.53 13.72
C ARG A 387 3.94 -15.03 13.86
N LEU A 388 5.04 -14.54 13.27
CA LEU A 388 5.35 -13.10 13.30
C LEU A 388 4.26 -12.26 12.66
N THR A 389 3.70 -12.75 11.55
CA THR A 389 2.58 -12.08 10.86
C THR A 389 1.34 -11.99 11.74
N THR A 390 0.90 -13.11 12.33
CA THR A 390 -0.31 -13.16 13.14
C THR A 390 -0.14 -12.42 14.46
N MET A 391 1.04 -12.52 15.09
CA MET A 391 1.37 -11.77 16.30
C MET A 391 1.31 -10.25 16.08
N PHE A 392 1.56 -9.77 14.88
CA PHE A 392 1.44 -8.35 14.55
C PHE A 392 0.04 -7.99 14.00
N ALA A 393 -0.47 -8.75 13.03
CA ALA A 393 -1.70 -8.42 12.33
C ALA A 393 -2.94 -8.53 13.22
N PHE A 394 -3.04 -9.56 14.08
CA PHE A 394 -4.26 -9.83 14.84
C PHE A 394 -4.57 -8.75 15.89
N PRO A 395 -3.64 -8.32 16.76
CA PRO A 395 -3.93 -7.25 17.72
C PRO A 395 -4.20 -5.92 17.00
N CYS A 396 -3.49 -5.62 15.91
CA CYS A 396 -3.76 -4.42 15.11
C CYS A 396 -5.16 -4.49 14.46
N ALA A 397 -5.56 -5.63 13.93
CA ALA A 397 -6.85 -5.84 13.31
C ALA A 397 -8.01 -5.69 14.31
N ILE A 398 -7.93 -6.39 15.44
CA ILE A 398 -8.95 -6.34 16.49
C ILE A 398 -8.95 -4.94 17.14
N GLY A 399 -7.78 -4.35 17.37
CA GLY A 399 -7.65 -2.98 17.86
C GLY A 399 -8.32 -1.97 16.94
N LEU A 400 -8.08 -2.05 15.62
CA LEU A 400 -8.74 -1.20 14.62
C LEU A 400 -10.26 -1.44 14.56
N ALA A 401 -10.72 -2.68 14.71
CA ALA A 401 -12.14 -2.98 14.74
C ALA A 401 -12.83 -2.41 15.99
N VAL A 402 -12.23 -2.60 17.17
CA VAL A 402 -12.80 -2.16 18.44
C VAL A 402 -12.70 -0.65 18.63
N LEU A 403 -11.56 -0.06 18.28
CA LEU A 403 -11.28 1.38 18.43
C LEU A 403 -11.51 2.17 17.13
N ALA A 404 -12.34 1.68 16.20
CA ALA A 404 -12.51 2.28 14.88
C ALA A 404 -12.85 3.78 14.94
N THR A 405 -13.94 4.14 15.60
CA THR A 405 -14.38 5.53 15.75
C THR A 405 -13.40 6.37 16.56
N PRO A 406 -12.88 5.95 17.74
CA PRO A 406 -11.87 6.70 18.48
C PRO A 406 -10.56 6.93 17.68
N VAL A 407 -10.11 5.95 16.92
CA VAL A 407 -8.89 6.09 16.10
C VAL A 407 -9.12 7.06 14.94
N LEU A 408 -10.26 6.99 14.25
CA LEU A 408 -10.59 7.94 13.19
C LEU A 408 -10.77 9.36 13.74
N SER A 409 -11.39 9.55 14.91
CA SER A 409 -11.53 10.86 15.53
C SER A 409 -10.19 11.45 15.97
N LEU A 410 -9.23 10.62 16.38
CA LEU A 410 -7.87 11.07 16.67
C LEU A 410 -7.13 11.50 15.39
N VAL A 411 -7.25 10.71 14.33
CA VAL A 411 -6.51 10.94 13.07
C VAL A 411 -7.13 12.09 12.26
N TYR A 412 -8.48 12.14 12.21
CA TYR A 412 -9.26 13.14 11.48
C TYR A 412 -10.04 14.04 12.43
N SER A 413 -9.35 14.61 13.42
CA SER A 413 -9.92 15.33 14.58
C SER A 413 -10.85 16.50 14.21
N GLY A 414 -10.68 17.09 13.03
CA GLY A 414 -11.54 18.18 12.52
C GLY A 414 -12.82 17.70 11.80
N ASN A 415 -13.07 16.37 11.69
CA ASN A 415 -14.10 15.84 10.81
C ASN A 415 -14.93 14.74 11.49
N PRO A 416 -15.94 15.11 12.28
CA PRO A 416 -16.75 14.15 13.04
C PRO A 416 -17.50 13.14 12.15
N ASN A 417 -17.91 13.54 10.93
CA ASN A 417 -18.61 12.66 10.00
C ASN A 417 -17.72 11.50 9.54
N ILE A 418 -16.43 11.77 9.24
CA ILE A 418 -15.47 10.72 8.87
C ILE A 418 -15.27 9.75 10.03
N SER A 419 -15.23 10.23 11.27
CA SER A 419 -15.07 9.34 12.42
C SER A 419 -16.31 8.51 12.72
N GLN A 420 -17.50 9.06 12.54
CA GLN A 420 -18.77 8.36 12.75
C GLN A 420 -19.02 7.33 11.64
N PHE A 421 -19.21 7.76 10.40
CA PHE A 421 -19.60 6.89 9.29
C PHE A 421 -18.43 6.05 8.76
N GLY A 422 -17.23 6.60 8.74
CA GLY A 422 -16.02 5.83 8.45
C GLY A 422 -15.68 4.83 9.56
N GLY A 423 -16.12 5.08 10.80
CA GLY A 423 -15.97 4.16 11.92
C GLY A 423 -16.64 2.82 11.67
N GLU A 424 -17.89 2.83 11.19
CA GLU A 424 -18.63 1.60 10.85
C GLU A 424 -17.91 0.80 9.74
N VAL A 425 -17.42 1.49 8.72
CA VAL A 425 -16.62 0.87 7.65
C VAL A 425 -15.32 0.29 8.21
N LEU A 426 -14.62 1.03 9.09
CA LEU A 426 -13.35 0.60 9.66
C LEU A 426 -13.51 -0.59 10.62
N GLN A 427 -14.63 -0.71 11.33
CA GLN A 427 -14.94 -1.88 12.16
C GLN A 427 -14.87 -3.16 11.32
N VAL A 428 -15.56 -3.19 10.18
CA VAL A 428 -15.58 -4.35 9.28
C VAL A 428 -14.22 -4.55 8.58
N LEU A 429 -13.61 -3.47 8.10
CA LEU A 429 -12.28 -3.53 7.49
C LEU A 429 -11.21 -3.96 8.51
N GLY A 430 -11.33 -3.55 9.78
CA GLY A 430 -10.44 -3.99 10.85
C GLY A 430 -10.41 -5.51 10.98
N VAL A 431 -11.58 -6.14 11.03
CA VAL A 431 -11.68 -7.61 11.02
C VAL A 431 -11.09 -8.20 9.73
N SER A 432 -11.32 -7.56 8.59
CA SER A 432 -10.76 -7.98 7.29
C SER A 432 -9.22 -7.98 7.27
N VAL A 433 -8.58 -7.12 8.05
CA VAL A 433 -7.11 -7.04 8.16
C VAL A 433 -6.50 -8.34 8.71
N ILE A 434 -7.22 -9.11 9.54
CA ILE A 434 -6.79 -10.45 10.00
C ILE A 434 -6.37 -11.31 8.79
N PHE A 435 -7.23 -11.35 7.80
CA PHE A 435 -7.05 -12.18 6.60
C PHE A 435 -6.14 -11.51 5.58
N MET A 436 -6.34 -10.21 5.31
CA MET A 436 -5.55 -9.45 4.34
C MET A 436 -4.08 -9.36 4.76
N GLY A 437 -3.80 -9.17 6.05
CA GLY A 437 -2.45 -9.16 6.60
C GLY A 437 -1.77 -10.52 6.52
N THR A 438 -2.53 -11.61 6.60
CA THR A 438 -2.00 -12.98 6.56
C THR A 438 -1.80 -13.49 5.12
N ILE A 439 -2.69 -13.14 4.19
CA ILE A 439 -2.61 -13.62 2.79
C ILE A 439 -1.34 -13.14 2.09
N THR A 440 -0.91 -11.92 2.32
CA THR A 440 0.26 -11.34 1.64
C THR A 440 1.55 -12.11 1.91
N PRO A 441 1.92 -12.46 3.17
CA PRO A 441 3.06 -13.34 3.46
C PRO A 441 2.88 -14.75 2.90
N ILE A 442 1.67 -15.34 2.95
CA ILE A 442 1.42 -16.66 2.37
C ILE A 442 1.68 -16.65 0.86
N CYS A 443 1.20 -15.63 0.16
CA CYS A 443 1.45 -15.45 -1.27
C CYS A 443 2.94 -15.26 -1.57
N SER A 444 3.68 -14.54 -0.73
CA SER A 444 5.13 -14.40 -0.86
C SER A 444 5.86 -15.74 -0.69
N MET A 445 5.44 -16.59 0.25
CA MET A 445 5.97 -17.93 0.42
C MET A 445 5.66 -18.84 -0.78
N LEU A 446 4.43 -18.78 -1.33
CA LEU A 446 4.06 -19.49 -2.57
C LEU A 446 4.92 -19.05 -3.76
N GLN A 447 5.23 -17.77 -3.87
CA GLN A 447 6.15 -17.25 -4.88
C GLN A 447 7.58 -17.77 -4.65
N GLY A 448 8.03 -17.83 -3.40
CA GLY A 448 9.33 -18.42 -3.02
C GLY A 448 9.47 -19.89 -3.41
N VAL A 449 8.38 -20.66 -3.36
CA VAL A 449 8.30 -22.06 -3.83
C VAL A 449 8.15 -22.15 -5.38
N GLY A 450 8.18 -21.01 -6.10
CA GLY A 450 8.08 -20.95 -7.55
C GLY A 450 6.65 -21.00 -8.12
N ARG A 451 5.63 -20.84 -7.27
CA ARG A 451 4.21 -20.93 -7.65
C ARG A 451 3.57 -19.56 -7.94
N PHE A 452 4.23 -18.72 -8.75
CA PHE A 452 3.73 -17.38 -9.11
C PHE A 452 2.33 -17.36 -9.73
N LYS A 453 2.03 -18.32 -10.65
CA LYS A 453 0.71 -18.41 -11.27
C LYS A 453 -0.40 -18.72 -10.26
N THR A 454 -0.09 -19.52 -9.26
CA THR A 454 -1.04 -19.86 -8.19
C THR A 454 -1.47 -18.63 -7.43
N THR A 455 -0.53 -17.77 -7.08
CA THR A 455 -0.82 -16.48 -6.42
C THR A 455 -1.73 -15.60 -7.27
N MET A 456 -1.47 -15.51 -8.57
CA MET A 456 -2.33 -14.77 -9.50
C MET A 456 -3.77 -15.30 -9.50
N TYR A 457 -3.96 -16.63 -9.55
CA TYR A 457 -5.30 -17.23 -9.53
C TYR A 457 -6.04 -16.99 -8.20
N ILE A 458 -5.32 -16.98 -7.05
CA ILE A 458 -5.90 -16.64 -5.75
C ILE A 458 -6.48 -15.23 -5.78
N TYR A 459 -5.73 -14.25 -6.30
CA TYR A 459 -6.20 -12.87 -6.37
C TYR A 459 -7.36 -12.69 -7.37
N ILE A 460 -7.32 -13.36 -8.53
CA ILE A 460 -8.45 -13.34 -9.48
C ILE A 460 -9.70 -13.91 -8.82
N PHE A 461 -9.62 -15.05 -8.16
CA PHE A 461 -10.73 -15.66 -7.43
C PHE A 461 -11.28 -14.70 -6.35
N GLY A 462 -10.38 -14.10 -5.56
CA GLY A 462 -10.77 -13.13 -4.53
C GLY A 462 -11.48 -11.91 -5.11
N THR A 463 -11.02 -11.41 -6.26
CA THR A 463 -11.65 -10.30 -6.96
C THR A 463 -13.10 -10.61 -7.33
N PHE A 464 -13.34 -11.75 -7.97
CA PHE A 464 -14.70 -12.15 -8.31
C PHE A 464 -15.58 -12.31 -7.08
N ALA A 465 -15.07 -12.95 -6.02
CA ALA A 465 -15.79 -13.07 -4.76
C ALA A 465 -16.12 -11.69 -4.15
N LYS A 466 -15.15 -10.76 -4.16
CA LYS A 466 -15.32 -9.40 -3.66
C LYS A 466 -16.43 -8.66 -4.43
N ILE A 467 -16.35 -8.65 -5.76
CA ILE A 467 -17.32 -7.97 -6.62
C ILE A 467 -18.74 -8.49 -6.36
N ILE A 468 -18.92 -9.81 -6.31
CA ILE A 468 -20.23 -10.41 -6.08
C ILE A 468 -20.78 -10.04 -4.70
N VAL A 469 -19.98 -10.19 -3.66
CA VAL A 469 -20.42 -9.91 -2.29
C VAL A 469 -20.65 -8.41 -2.08
N SER A 470 -19.72 -7.56 -2.53
CA SER A 470 -19.88 -6.10 -2.46
C SER A 470 -21.16 -5.67 -3.17
N TYR A 471 -21.43 -6.17 -4.39
CA TYR A 471 -22.63 -5.83 -5.13
C TYR A 471 -23.91 -6.25 -4.40
N LEU A 472 -23.95 -7.46 -3.83
CA LEU A 472 -25.13 -7.98 -3.12
C LEU A 472 -25.45 -7.17 -1.86
N PHE A 473 -24.44 -6.79 -1.10
CA PHE A 473 -24.64 -6.08 0.18
C PHE A 473 -24.75 -4.56 -0.02
N ALA A 474 -23.90 -3.96 -0.87
CA ALA A 474 -23.88 -2.51 -1.07
C ALA A 474 -25.12 -1.96 -1.82
N ARG A 475 -25.89 -2.80 -2.50
CA ARG A 475 -27.16 -2.40 -3.12
C ARG A 475 -28.29 -2.15 -2.13
N ASN A 476 -28.15 -2.56 -0.87
CA ASN A 476 -29.11 -2.28 0.18
C ASN A 476 -28.80 -0.93 0.82
N VAL A 477 -29.77 -0.01 0.85
CA VAL A 477 -29.61 1.35 1.39
C VAL A 477 -29.16 1.32 2.84
N HIS A 478 -29.67 0.40 3.67
CA HIS A 478 -29.31 0.27 5.08
C HIS A 478 -27.88 -0.26 5.33
N ILE A 479 -27.29 -0.94 4.35
CA ILE A 479 -25.93 -1.45 4.45
C ILE A 479 -24.96 -0.53 3.70
N ASN A 480 -25.41 0.03 2.59
CA ASN A 480 -24.71 1.01 1.72
C ASN A 480 -23.21 0.73 1.55
N ILE A 481 -22.33 1.68 1.86
CA ILE A 481 -20.87 1.56 1.70
C ILE A 481 -20.23 0.50 2.61
N VAL A 482 -20.87 0.15 3.73
CA VAL A 482 -20.39 -0.94 4.62
C VAL A 482 -20.42 -2.29 3.88
N GLY A 483 -21.34 -2.45 2.91
CA GLY A 483 -21.37 -3.61 2.02
C GLY A 483 -20.07 -3.85 1.24
N ALA A 484 -19.38 -2.78 0.88
CA ALA A 484 -18.04 -2.88 0.28
C ALA A 484 -16.98 -3.42 1.25
N ALA A 485 -17.08 -3.01 2.53
CA ALA A 485 -16.20 -3.54 3.58
C ALA A 485 -16.49 -5.03 3.86
N ILE A 486 -17.77 -5.43 3.86
CA ILE A 486 -18.18 -6.84 3.98
C ILE A 486 -17.66 -7.66 2.80
N GLY A 487 -17.75 -7.14 1.57
CA GLY A 487 -17.18 -7.77 0.39
C GLY A 487 -15.67 -7.97 0.51
N SER A 488 -14.96 -6.99 1.05
CA SER A 488 -13.53 -7.08 1.33
C SER A 488 -13.23 -8.14 2.40
N LEU A 489 -14.01 -8.20 3.47
CA LEU A 489 -13.87 -9.19 4.54
C LEU A 489 -14.03 -10.61 4.00
N VAL A 490 -15.14 -10.89 3.31
CA VAL A 490 -15.44 -12.23 2.78
C VAL A 490 -14.41 -12.65 1.73
N SER A 491 -14.05 -11.75 0.81
CA SER A 491 -13.04 -12.03 -0.19
C SER A 491 -11.68 -12.36 0.43
N ASN A 492 -11.20 -11.55 1.36
CA ASN A 492 -9.92 -11.77 2.04
C ASN A 492 -9.92 -13.05 2.86
N PHE A 493 -11.04 -13.40 3.52
CA PHE A 493 -11.20 -14.67 4.19
C PHE A 493 -11.07 -15.85 3.22
N LEU A 494 -11.83 -15.84 2.13
CA LEU A 494 -11.79 -16.90 1.12
C LEU A 494 -10.40 -17.03 0.48
N MET A 495 -9.76 -15.91 0.13
CA MET A 495 -8.41 -15.91 -0.39
C MET A 495 -7.40 -16.48 0.60
N CYS A 496 -7.50 -16.13 1.89
CA CYS A 496 -6.61 -16.62 2.94
C CYS A 496 -6.73 -18.14 3.10
N VAL A 497 -7.95 -18.67 3.13
CA VAL A 497 -8.22 -20.13 3.22
C VAL A 497 -7.65 -20.86 2.00
N VAL A 498 -7.93 -20.37 0.79
CA VAL A 498 -7.42 -20.98 -0.46
C VAL A 498 -5.90 -20.89 -0.53
N ALA A 499 -5.30 -19.75 -0.15
CA ALA A 499 -3.86 -19.57 -0.15
C ALA A 499 -3.16 -20.51 0.84
N MET A 500 -3.70 -20.66 2.05
CA MET A 500 -3.18 -21.59 3.06
C MET A 500 -3.29 -23.05 2.58
N PHE A 501 -4.44 -23.44 2.05
CA PHE A 501 -4.62 -24.77 1.49
C PHE A 501 -3.61 -25.07 0.37
N LEU A 502 -3.40 -24.11 -0.54
CA LEU A 502 -2.45 -24.27 -1.65
C LEU A 502 -0.99 -24.25 -1.18
N LEU A 503 -0.66 -23.49 -0.12
CA LEU A 503 0.66 -23.53 0.51
C LEU A 503 0.92 -24.94 1.07
N ILE A 504 0.03 -25.48 1.87
CA ILE A 504 0.14 -26.83 2.45
C ILE A 504 0.25 -27.90 1.34
N LYS A 505 -0.61 -27.82 0.33
CA LYS A 505 -0.61 -28.77 -0.80
C LYS A 505 0.72 -28.78 -1.58
N ASN A 506 1.31 -27.57 -1.82
CA ASN A 506 2.52 -27.46 -2.63
C ASN A 506 3.81 -27.75 -1.83
N THR A 507 3.84 -27.44 -0.54
CA THR A 507 4.99 -27.68 0.34
C THR A 507 4.92 -29.05 1.01
N ARG A 508 3.73 -29.63 1.15
CA ARG A 508 3.43 -30.82 1.97
C ARG A 508 3.84 -30.64 3.44
N ILE A 509 3.77 -29.40 3.92
CA ILE A 509 4.04 -29.02 5.30
C ILE A 509 2.76 -28.51 5.91
N MET A 510 2.40 -29.06 7.07
CA MET A 510 1.30 -28.58 7.88
C MET A 510 1.90 -27.76 9.04
N PRO A 511 1.68 -26.43 9.06
CA PRO A 511 2.17 -25.60 10.16
C PRO A 511 1.39 -25.89 11.44
N ASP A 512 2.02 -25.65 12.58
CA ASP A 512 1.34 -25.71 13.87
C ASP A 512 0.37 -24.51 14.00
N PHE A 513 -0.92 -24.78 13.74
CA PHE A 513 -1.96 -23.75 13.82
C PHE A 513 -2.19 -23.26 15.25
N VAL A 514 -1.92 -24.07 16.26
CA VAL A 514 -2.07 -23.66 17.66
C VAL A 514 -1.06 -22.57 17.98
N ALA A 515 0.20 -22.80 17.66
CA ALA A 515 1.28 -21.87 17.94
C ALA A 515 1.24 -20.63 17.02
N THR A 516 0.83 -20.81 15.75
CA THR A 516 0.91 -19.74 14.74
C THR A 516 -0.36 -18.90 14.61
N VAL A 517 -1.53 -19.42 14.99
CA VAL A 517 -2.82 -18.74 14.80
C VAL A 517 -3.61 -18.62 16.11
N ILE A 518 -3.82 -19.75 16.83
CA ILE A 518 -4.76 -19.76 17.97
C ILE A 518 -4.20 -18.95 19.14
N LYS A 519 -2.95 -19.15 19.55
CA LYS A 519 -2.35 -18.39 20.65
C LYS A 519 -2.31 -16.87 20.36
N PRO A 520 -1.84 -16.37 19.19
CA PRO A 520 -1.93 -14.96 18.85
C PRO A 520 -3.36 -14.42 18.82
N MET A 521 -4.35 -15.23 18.37
CA MET A 521 -5.76 -14.83 18.32
C MET A 521 -6.32 -14.62 19.73
N ILE A 522 -6.05 -15.55 20.66
CA ILE A 522 -6.50 -15.41 22.06
C ILE A 522 -5.90 -14.12 22.66
N GLY A 523 -4.60 -13.89 22.47
CA GLY A 523 -3.95 -12.66 22.92
C GLY A 523 -4.61 -11.40 22.32
N ALA A 524 -4.91 -11.42 21.04
CA ALA A 524 -5.53 -10.31 20.34
C ALA A 524 -6.97 -10.03 20.80
N LEU A 525 -7.74 -11.07 21.11
CA LEU A 525 -9.10 -10.92 21.69
C LEU A 525 -9.04 -10.28 23.09
N VAL A 526 -8.09 -10.70 23.93
CA VAL A 526 -7.87 -10.06 25.25
C VAL A 526 -7.44 -8.61 25.09
N CYS A 527 -6.54 -8.32 24.13
CA CYS A 527 -6.14 -6.96 23.78
C CYS A 527 -7.35 -6.10 23.38
N GLY A 528 -8.21 -6.63 22.50
CA GLY A 528 -9.45 -5.95 22.08
C GLY A 528 -10.43 -5.70 23.22
N GLY A 529 -10.62 -6.69 24.10
CA GLY A 529 -11.44 -6.55 25.30
C GLY A 529 -10.90 -5.46 26.25
N CYS A 530 -9.58 -5.45 26.48
CA CYS A 530 -8.92 -4.41 27.26
C CYS A 530 -9.07 -3.02 26.60
N ALA A 531 -8.89 -2.92 25.28
CA ALA A 531 -9.08 -1.69 24.53
C ALA A 531 -10.51 -1.15 24.65
N TYR A 532 -11.51 -2.03 24.55
CA TYR A 532 -12.92 -1.68 24.74
C TYR A 532 -13.19 -1.13 26.14
N VAL A 533 -12.74 -1.84 27.17
CA VAL A 533 -12.91 -1.40 28.57
C VAL A 533 -12.24 -0.05 28.80
N CYS A 534 -10.99 0.12 28.37
CA CYS A 534 -10.27 1.38 28.56
C CYS A 534 -10.93 2.55 27.83
N SER A 535 -11.37 2.35 26.58
CA SER A 535 -11.88 3.46 25.76
C SER A 535 -13.36 3.76 26.01
N TYR A 536 -14.23 2.77 26.17
CA TYR A 536 -15.68 2.96 26.24
C TYR A 536 -16.25 2.88 27.65
N ILE A 537 -15.62 2.15 28.59
CA ILE A 537 -16.12 2.05 29.98
C ILE A 537 -15.41 3.08 30.87
N ILE A 538 -14.06 3.14 30.79
CA ILE A 538 -13.26 4.04 31.62
C ILE A 538 -13.12 5.43 30.97
N ASN A 539 -13.43 5.56 29.67
CA ASN A 539 -13.30 6.79 28.87
C ASN A 539 -11.87 7.38 28.84
N LEU A 540 -10.86 6.49 28.79
CA LEU A 540 -9.47 6.92 28.64
C LEU A 540 -9.21 7.43 27.22
N HIS A 541 -8.25 8.35 27.13
CA HIS A 541 -7.77 8.81 25.83
C HIS A 541 -7.28 7.62 24.97
N VAL A 542 -7.63 7.61 23.68
CA VAL A 542 -7.40 6.47 22.78
C VAL A 542 -5.94 6.00 22.72
N LEU A 543 -4.97 6.94 22.78
CA LEU A 543 -3.53 6.58 22.81
C LEU A 543 -3.15 5.79 24.06
N ILE A 544 -3.71 6.17 25.20
CA ILE A 544 -3.49 5.47 26.48
C ILE A 544 -4.11 4.09 26.42
N SER A 545 -5.34 3.98 25.90
CA SER A 545 -6.03 2.72 25.71
C SER A 545 -5.23 1.75 24.80
N ILE A 546 -4.64 2.25 23.72
CA ILE A 546 -3.78 1.47 22.82
C ILE A 546 -2.54 0.96 23.56
N VAL A 547 -1.84 1.82 24.30
CA VAL A 547 -0.61 1.44 25.03
C VAL A 547 -0.91 0.38 26.10
N ILE A 548 -1.95 0.59 26.91
CA ILE A 548 -2.34 -0.38 27.94
C ILE A 548 -2.69 -1.73 27.31
N SER A 549 -3.51 -1.73 26.26
CA SER A 549 -3.93 -2.94 25.56
C SER A 549 -2.74 -3.67 24.90
N ALA A 550 -1.76 -2.94 24.36
CA ALA A 550 -0.55 -3.52 23.82
C ALA A 550 0.30 -4.20 24.91
N ILE A 551 0.40 -3.60 26.10
CA ILE A 551 1.10 -4.22 27.24
C ILE A 551 0.39 -5.52 27.64
N PHE A 552 -0.92 -5.50 27.80
CA PHE A 552 -1.70 -6.71 28.12
C PHE A 552 -1.54 -7.78 27.04
N TYR A 553 -1.53 -7.41 25.76
CA TYR A 553 -1.27 -8.33 24.66
C TYR A 553 0.06 -9.05 24.81
N VAL A 554 1.14 -8.32 25.03
CA VAL A 554 2.48 -8.91 25.22
C VAL A 554 2.50 -9.84 26.43
N LEU A 555 1.89 -9.44 27.54
CA LEU A 555 1.79 -10.27 28.75
C LEU A 555 1.07 -11.59 28.47
N VAL A 556 -0.06 -11.55 27.75
CA VAL A 556 -0.81 -12.77 27.40
C VAL A 556 0.01 -13.68 26.48
N LEU A 557 0.73 -13.12 25.48
CA LEU A 557 1.59 -13.92 24.62
C LEU A 557 2.75 -14.60 25.38
N LEU A 558 3.31 -13.91 26.39
CA LEU A 558 4.33 -14.50 27.27
C LEU A 558 3.76 -15.65 28.11
N ILE A 559 2.57 -15.46 28.69
CA ILE A 559 1.88 -16.51 29.48
C ILE A 559 1.54 -17.73 28.61
N LEU A 560 1.15 -17.50 27.35
CA LEU A 560 0.84 -18.58 26.40
C LEU A 560 2.08 -19.24 25.79
N HIS A 561 3.29 -18.85 26.19
CA HIS A 561 4.56 -19.35 25.61
C HIS A 561 4.56 -19.30 24.07
N THR A 562 4.17 -18.15 23.52
CA THR A 562 4.05 -17.98 22.05
C THR A 562 5.42 -17.66 21.42
N PHE A 563 6.30 -16.97 22.15
CA PHE A 563 7.63 -16.59 21.66
C PHE A 563 8.61 -17.75 21.70
N THR A 564 9.36 -17.94 20.61
CA THR A 564 10.52 -18.84 20.61
C THR A 564 11.79 -18.08 20.98
N ARG A 565 12.77 -18.81 21.52
CA ARG A 565 14.07 -18.24 21.86
C ARG A 565 14.73 -17.56 20.67
N ASN A 566 14.66 -18.17 19.48
CA ASN A 566 15.26 -17.63 18.26
C ASN A 566 14.66 -16.27 17.87
N GLU A 567 13.37 -16.08 18.05
CA GLU A 567 12.68 -14.82 17.76
C GLU A 567 13.10 -13.71 18.72
N ILE A 568 13.25 -14.03 20.00
CA ILE A 568 13.70 -13.05 21.01
C ILE A 568 15.16 -12.63 20.75
N LEU A 569 16.02 -13.55 20.31
CA LEU A 569 17.40 -13.25 19.94
C LEU A 569 17.52 -12.32 18.71
N MET A 570 16.49 -12.22 17.87
CA MET A 570 16.44 -11.27 16.76
C MET A 570 16.20 -9.82 17.21
N LEU A 571 15.72 -9.61 18.44
CA LEU A 571 15.46 -8.27 18.97
C LEU A 571 16.76 -7.58 19.41
N PRO A 572 16.84 -6.24 19.36
CA PRO A 572 17.95 -5.50 19.94
C PRO A 572 18.10 -5.83 21.43
N LYS A 573 19.28 -6.28 21.86
CA LYS A 573 19.56 -6.80 23.22
C LYS A 573 18.81 -8.10 23.56
N GLY A 574 18.39 -8.87 22.56
CA GLY A 574 17.61 -10.11 22.71
C GLY A 574 18.22 -11.14 23.66
N GLU A 575 19.56 -11.27 23.73
CA GLU A 575 20.23 -12.16 24.69
C GLU A 575 19.91 -11.84 26.16
N LYS A 576 19.79 -10.54 26.52
CA LYS A 576 19.43 -10.15 27.89
C LYS A 576 17.97 -10.46 28.17
N PHE A 577 17.09 -10.18 27.21
CA PHE A 577 15.66 -10.48 27.33
C PHE A 577 15.41 -11.98 27.37
N ALA A 578 16.06 -12.78 26.52
CA ALA A 578 15.93 -14.23 26.52
C ALA A 578 16.30 -14.82 27.88
N LYS A 579 17.45 -14.42 28.46
CA LYS A 579 17.88 -14.89 29.79
C LYS A 579 16.88 -14.54 30.91
N ILE A 580 16.26 -13.37 30.85
CA ILE A 580 15.26 -12.97 31.86
C ILE A 580 13.99 -13.82 31.71
N LEU A 581 13.51 -14.00 30.47
CA LEU A 581 12.29 -14.74 30.19
C LEU A 581 12.45 -16.26 30.42
N GLU A 582 13.65 -16.83 30.16
CA GLU A 582 14.01 -18.21 30.52
C GLU A 582 13.97 -18.40 32.05
N LYS A 583 14.51 -17.43 32.80
CA LYS A 583 14.51 -17.49 34.28
C LYS A 583 13.08 -17.39 34.88
N LEU A 584 12.17 -16.77 34.14
CA LEU A 584 10.74 -16.65 34.50
C LEU A 584 9.89 -17.78 33.94
N HIS A 585 10.49 -18.77 33.25
CA HIS A 585 9.77 -19.85 32.55
C HIS A 585 8.68 -19.37 31.58
N LEU A 586 8.90 -18.21 30.93
CA LEU A 586 7.92 -17.58 30.02
C LEU A 586 8.19 -17.83 28.53
N ILE A 587 9.25 -18.55 28.20
CA ILE A 587 9.59 -19.02 26.84
C ILE A 587 9.84 -20.51 26.83
N GLY A 588 9.37 -21.15 25.76
CA GLY A 588 9.57 -22.57 25.50
C GLY A 588 10.76 -22.85 24.62
#